data_f19cda25f919606dcf9b7f53661978ff
#
_entry.id   f19cda25f919606dcf9b7f53661978ff
#
_cell.length_a   1.000
_cell.length_b   1.000
_cell.length_c   1.000
_cell.angle_alpha   90.00
_cell.angle_beta   90.00
_cell.angle_gamma   90.00
#
_symmetry.space_group_name_H-M   'P 1'
#
loop_
_entity.id
_entity.type
_entity.pdbx_description
1 polymer ?
#
loop_
_entity_poly.entity_id
_entity_poly.type
_entity_poly.pdbx_seq_one_letter_code
_entity_poly.pdbx_strand_id
1 'polypeptide(L)'
;MKLLAASFFALWAVGNAAPSSVSNPKVHVRNGTYVGVRNANYRQDFFLGMPYAQQPVGNLRFKVPQSLNESWDGERNAKEYSDICVGYGSDSIWYPMSEACLTLNVIRGSSVDENSKLPVGVWIHGGGFYMGSGSDQRYNMSAIVANSYKIGKPFIAVSINYRLSAWGFLSSQEVVDSGNTNIGLRDQRLALQWIQENIAAFGGDPTKVTIWGESAGGMSVGYHLTAYDGRDDGLFRGAIMQSGGSISVSPANYTVFQGSYDDLVSKVQCSDAEDTLQCLREVPFETLNAALNGTGGSPNYRFAPTVDGDFIPKRGSVLLKEHKYVKVPIIAGTNTDEGSSFGPFGINTTEEFYEYLTDAKYGGSLKLPHPVAKRILQLYPDDPSQGIPEYLGSERVPSMGYQWRRTSAYAGDVMMHTIRRRQCEAWAETSTPAYCYRFNVHAADVPLIMGATHFEEVAFVFNNIEGLGYHGGKPFAGTPESYKQLSKLMTSMWASFIHDLDPNSGIHNSPVHWDPYGRRKPVDLLFDANVTSHMEPDTWRKKGIDYINSQADVYGR
;
A
#
# COMPACT_ATOMS: atom_id res chain seq x y z
N MET A 1 -25.81 81.33 37.89
CA MET A 1 -24.81 81.08 36.87
C MET A 1 -24.49 79.59 36.89
N LYS A 2 -25.03 78.86 35.97
CA LYS A 2 -24.76 77.39 35.80
C LYS A 2 -24.05 77.19 34.46
N LEU A 3 -22.80 76.73 34.47
CA LEU A 3 -22.07 76.37 33.29
C LEU A 3 -22.49 74.94 32.89
N LEU A 4 -22.95 74.79 31.67
CA LEU A 4 -23.15 73.50 31.02
C LEU A 4 -21.85 73.11 30.32
N ALA A 5 -21.27 71.94 30.71
CA ALA A 5 -20.18 71.32 30.00
C ALA A 5 -20.77 70.33 28.97
N ALA A 6 -20.50 70.55 27.69
CA ALA A 6 -20.87 69.68 26.62
C ALA A 6 -19.73 68.67 26.40
N SER A 7 -19.99 67.40 26.64
CA SER A 7 -19.06 66.28 26.36
C SER A 7 -19.27 65.77 24.93
N PHE A 8 -18.25 65.89 24.07
CA PHE A 8 -18.21 65.27 22.76
C PHE A 8 -17.82 63.77 22.89
N PHE A 9 -18.76 62.92 22.60
CA PHE A 9 -18.45 61.47 22.37
C PHE A 9 -18.01 61.30 20.92
N ALA A 10 -16.74 61.01 20.71
CA ALA A 10 -16.23 60.50 19.42
C ALA A 10 -16.56 59.03 19.28
N LEU A 11 -17.50 58.66 18.41
CA LEU A 11 -17.74 57.29 18.00
C LEU A 11 -16.58 56.85 17.09
N TRP A 12 -15.74 55.99 17.62
CA TRP A 12 -14.82 55.20 16.79
C TRP A 12 -15.63 54.11 16.10
N ALA A 13 -15.85 54.22 14.80
CA ALA A 13 -16.35 53.12 13.97
C ALA A 13 -15.24 52.09 13.83
N VAL A 14 -15.31 51.03 14.63
CA VAL A 14 -14.50 49.81 14.40
C VAL A 14 -15.09 49.12 13.16
N GLY A 15 -14.44 49.32 12.04
CA GLY A 15 -14.77 48.59 10.82
C GLY A 15 -14.50 47.12 11.04
N ASN A 16 -15.54 46.31 11.26
CA ASN A 16 -15.50 44.89 11.14
C ASN A 16 -15.19 44.55 9.68
N ALA A 17 -13.92 44.36 9.36
CA ALA A 17 -13.56 43.67 8.12
C ALA A 17 -14.19 42.31 8.17
N ALA A 18 -15.19 42.04 7.34
CA ALA A 18 -15.73 40.70 7.13
C ALA A 18 -14.56 39.77 6.79
N PRO A 19 -14.50 38.56 7.34
CA PRO A 19 -13.46 37.61 6.97
C PRO A 19 -13.50 37.45 5.44
N SER A 20 -12.40 37.76 4.77
CA SER A 20 -12.27 37.56 3.33
C SER A 20 -12.61 36.10 3.07
N SER A 21 -13.64 35.82 2.29
CA SER A 21 -13.97 34.47 1.86
C SER A 21 -12.77 33.94 1.08
N VAL A 22 -11.99 33.06 1.72
CA VAL A 22 -10.87 32.41 1.06
C VAL A 22 -11.49 31.61 -0.10
N SER A 23 -11.22 32.03 -1.33
CA SER A 23 -11.74 31.32 -2.50
C SER A 23 -11.21 29.88 -2.56
N ASN A 24 -12.07 28.94 -2.93
CA ASN A 24 -11.66 27.56 -3.16
C ASN A 24 -10.58 27.49 -4.24
N PRO A 25 -9.57 26.62 -4.07
CA PRO A 25 -8.52 26.46 -5.06
C PRO A 25 -9.08 25.85 -6.35
N LYS A 26 -8.56 26.29 -7.51
CA LYS A 26 -8.93 25.79 -8.83
C LYS A 26 -7.69 25.35 -9.58
N VAL A 27 -7.84 24.31 -10.38
CA VAL A 27 -6.81 23.83 -11.32
C VAL A 27 -7.45 23.52 -12.66
N HIS A 28 -6.74 23.85 -13.73
CA HIS A 28 -7.14 23.51 -15.10
C HIS A 28 -6.29 22.34 -15.57
N VAL A 29 -6.90 21.17 -15.69
CA VAL A 29 -6.30 19.95 -16.25
C VAL A 29 -6.65 19.80 -17.72
N ARG A 30 -6.06 18.81 -18.39
CA ARG A 30 -6.28 18.56 -19.82
C ARG A 30 -7.76 18.51 -20.23
N ASN A 31 -8.61 17.99 -19.37
CA ASN A 31 -10.03 17.74 -19.66
C ASN A 31 -10.97 18.88 -19.25
N GLY A 32 -10.55 19.79 -18.35
CA GLY A 32 -11.37 20.88 -17.84
C GLY A 32 -10.90 21.41 -16.47
N THR A 33 -11.76 22.14 -15.77
CA THR A 33 -11.39 22.77 -14.50
C THR A 33 -12.00 22.03 -13.30
N TYR A 34 -11.17 21.74 -12.28
CA TYR A 34 -11.60 21.26 -10.97
C TYR A 34 -11.53 22.36 -9.92
N VAL A 35 -12.52 22.33 -9.01
CA VAL A 35 -12.58 23.16 -7.82
C VAL A 35 -12.38 22.29 -6.59
N GLY A 36 -11.26 22.45 -5.92
CA GLY A 36 -10.93 21.78 -4.68
C GLY A 36 -11.46 22.49 -3.43
N VAL A 37 -10.96 22.06 -2.28
CA VAL A 37 -11.27 22.66 -0.97
C VAL A 37 -9.99 23.03 -0.23
N ARG A 38 -9.99 24.18 0.46
CA ARG A 38 -8.86 24.61 1.29
C ARG A 38 -9.01 24.13 2.72
N ASN A 39 -8.03 23.36 3.19
CA ASN A 39 -7.90 23.00 4.59
C ASN A 39 -7.03 24.03 5.31
N ALA A 40 -7.66 24.91 6.09
CA ALA A 40 -6.97 25.99 6.80
C ALA A 40 -6.06 25.47 7.93
N ASN A 41 -6.41 24.36 8.58
CA ASN A 41 -5.65 23.79 9.70
C ASN A 41 -4.25 23.33 9.28
N TYR A 42 -4.14 22.75 8.07
CA TYR A 42 -2.88 22.29 7.52
C TYR A 42 -2.27 23.26 6.51
N ARG A 43 -2.99 24.35 6.12
CA ARG A 43 -2.63 25.25 5.02
C ARG A 43 -2.40 24.46 3.72
N GLN A 44 -3.37 23.63 3.36
CA GLN A 44 -3.31 22.74 2.22
C GLN A 44 -4.54 22.90 1.34
N ASP A 45 -4.36 22.66 0.05
CA ASP A 45 -5.42 22.55 -0.94
C ASP A 45 -5.63 21.07 -1.26
N PHE A 46 -6.88 20.62 -1.21
CA PHE A 46 -7.31 19.27 -1.50
C PHE A 46 -8.12 19.25 -2.78
N PHE A 47 -7.80 18.32 -3.67
CA PHE A 47 -8.59 18.01 -4.85
C PHE A 47 -8.90 16.50 -4.78
N LEU A 48 -10.15 16.18 -4.47
CA LEU A 48 -10.58 14.84 -4.06
C LEU A 48 -11.56 14.23 -5.06
N GLY A 49 -11.54 12.90 -5.20
CA GLY A 49 -12.50 12.14 -6.01
C GLY A 49 -12.44 12.43 -7.51
N MET A 50 -11.30 12.85 -8.04
CA MET A 50 -11.15 13.16 -9.47
C MET A 50 -10.99 11.88 -10.31
N PRO A 51 -11.87 11.62 -11.29
CA PRO A 51 -11.70 10.50 -12.20
C PRO A 51 -10.40 10.59 -13.01
N TYR A 52 -9.66 9.49 -13.11
CA TYR A 52 -8.49 9.35 -13.97
C TYR A 52 -8.75 8.47 -15.19
N ALA A 53 -9.89 7.77 -15.20
CA ALA A 53 -10.32 6.83 -16.22
C ALA A 53 -11.81 6.94 -16.49
N GLN A 54 -12.27 6.43 -17.62
CA GLN A 54 -13.68 6.11 -17.82
C GLN A 54 -14.11 5.12 -16.74
N GLN A 55 -15.31 5.31 -16.17
CA GLN A 55 -15.74 4.45 -15.07
C GLN A 55 -16.05 3.04 -15.57
N PRO A 56 -15.58 1.98 -14.84
CA PRO A 56 -15.62 0.59 -15.31
C PRO A 56 -17.00 -0.06 -15.05
N VAL A 57 -18.04 0.56 -15.57
CA VAL A 57 -19.44 0.10 -15.44
C VAL A 57 -19.98 -0.45 -16.75
N GLY A 58 -20.99 -1.29 -16.68
CA GLY A 58 -21.63 -1.89 -17.86
C GLY A 58 -20.62 -2.62 -18.74
N ASN A 59 -20.55 -2.27 -20.03
CA ASN A 59 -19.63 -2.91 -20.97
C ASN A 59 -18.13 -2.69 -20.67
N LEU A 60 -17.77 -1.77 -19.77
CA LEU A 60 -16.40 -1.56 -19.32
C LEU A 60 -16.03 -2.40 -18.08
N ARG A 61 -17.02 -3.06 -17.45
CA ARG A 61 -16.76 -4.04 -16.38
C ARG A 61 -15.85 -5.15 -16.88
N PHE A 62 -14.88 -5.57 -16.08
CA PHE A 62 -13.88 -6.60 -16.43
C PHE A 62 -13.06 -6.30 -17.70
N LYS A 63 -12.92 -5.03 -18.09
CA LYS A 63 -12.04 -4.61 -19.18
C LYS A 63 -10.86 -3.79 -18.64
N VAL A 64 -9.76 -3.79 -19.41
CA VAL A 64 -8.65 -2.87 -19.16
C VAL A 64 -9.18 -1.44 -19.10
N PRO A 65 -8.63 -0.59 -18.19
CA PRO A 65 -9.14 0.75 -18.02
C PRO A 65 -8.91 1.59 -19.28
N GLN A 66 -9.83 2.52 -19.52
CA GLN A 66 -9.79 3.43 -20.65
C GLN A 66 -9.52 4.85 -20.16
N SER A 67 -8.65 5.58 -20.86
CA SER A 67 -8.41 7.01 -20.58
C SER A 67 -9.70 7.81 -20.68
N LEU A 68 -9.77 8.92 -19.93
CA LEU A 68 -10.87 9.86 -20.08
C LEU A 68 -10.95 10.35 -21.52
N ASN A 69 -12.13 10.21 -22.13
CA ASN A 69 -12.40 10.59 -23.50
C ASN A 69 -13.30 11.82 -23.63
N GLU A 70 -13.59 12.49 -22.51
CA GLU A 70 -14.42 13.67 -22.43
C GLU A 70 -13.63 14.90 -21.99
N SER A 71 -14.02 16.06 -22.46
CA SER A 71 -13.68 17.36 -21.89
C SER A 71 -14.97 18.10 -21.49
N TRP A 72 -14.86 19.07 -20.63
CA TRP A 72 -16.01 19.85 -20.17
C TRP A 72 -15.68 21.33 -20.05
N ASP A 73 -16.70 22.12 -20.30
CA ASP A 73 -16.68 23.55 -20.01
C ASP A 73 -17.15 23.80 -18.57
N GLY A 74 -16.67 24.90 -17.96
CA GLY A 74 -17.00 25.26 -16.59
C GLY A 74 -16.22 24.47 -15.54
N GLU A 75 -16.79 24.30 -14.36
CA GLU A 75 -16.11 23.78 -13.17
C GLU A 75 -16.76 22.49 -12.66
N ARG A 76 -15.93 21.48 -12.35
CA ARG A 76 -16.35 20.26 -11.65
C ARG A 76 -15.84 20.29 -10.20
N ASN A 77 -16.68 19.84 -9.27
CA ASN A 77 -16.31 19.71 -7.86
C ASN A 77 -15.29 18.59 -7.66
N ALA A 78 -14.24 18.90 -6.89
CA ALA A 78 -13.24 17.97 -6.37
C ALA A 78 -13.02 18.23 -4.87
N LYS A 79 -14.10 18.32 -4.09
CA LYS A 79 -14.10 18.72 -2.67
C LYS A 79 -14.30 17.56 -1.71
N GLU A 80 -14.74 16.42 -2.21
CA GLU A 80 -15.09 15.23 -1.42
C GLU A 80 -14.45 13.99 -2.03
N TYR A 81 -14.11 13.03 -1.18
CA TYR A 81 -13.69 11.72 -1.65
C TYR A 81 -14.85 11.04 -2.39
N SER A 82 -14.52 10.29 -3.43
CA SER A 82 -15.48 9.42 -4.10
C SER A 82 -15.80 8.19 -3.26
N ASP A 83 -16.84 7.45 -3.68
CA ASP A 83 -17.03 6.08 -3.26
C ASP A 83 -15.75 5.27 -3.54
N ILE A 84 -15.47 4.29 -2.68
CA ILE A 84 -14.34 3.39 -2.86
C ILE A 84 -14.68 2.29 -3.87
N CYS A 85 -13.66 1.62 -4.42
CA CYS A 85 -13.89 0.44 -5.25
C CYS A 85 -14.51 -0.69 -4.42
N VAL A 86 -15.38 -1.46 -5.08
CA VAL A 86 -16.04 -2.61 -4.43
C VAL A 86 -14.97 -3.57 -3.92
N GLY A 87 -15.00 -3.80 -2.63
CA GLY A 87 -14.05 -4.64 -1.91
C GLY A 87 -14.71 -5.38 -0.76
N TYR A 88 -14.04 -6.38 -0.22
CA TYR A 88 -14.55 -7.27 0.81
C TYR A 88 -13.53 -7.38 1.93
N GLY A 89 -13.92 -7.11 3.17
CA GLY A 89 -13.04 -7.14 4.33
C GLY A 89 -13.22 -5.94 5.26
N SER A 90 -12.47 -5.94 6.35
CA SER A 90 -12.58 -4.93 7.41
C SER A 90 -12.35 -3.50 6.95
N ASP A 91 -11.52 -3.30 5.95
CA ASP A 91 -11.15 -1.97 5.47
C ASP A 91 -12.19 -1.34 4.53
N SER A 92 -13.12 -2.15 4.02
CA SER A 92 -14.15 -1.68 3.08
C SER A 92 -15.48 -1.32 3.76
N ILE A 93 -15.78 -1.86 4.94
CA ILE A 93 -17.10 -1.72 5.59
C ILE A 93 -17.43 -0.30 6.09
N TRP A 94 -16.44 0.57 6.16
CA TRP A 94 -16.58 1.93 6.69
C TRP A 94 -16.89 2.99 5.63
N TYR A 95 -16.89 2.60 4.36
CA TYR A 95 -16.99 3.52 3.23
C TYR A 95 -18.07 3.07 2.24
N PRO A 96 -18.80 4.01 1.60
CA PRO A 96 -19.66 3.67 0.47
C PRO A 96 -18.85 3.14 -0.70
N MET A 97 -19.35 2.12 -1.39
CA MET A 97 -18.68 1.40 -2.46
C MET A 97 -19.41 1.53 -3.79
N SER A 98 -18.66 1.62 -4.88
CA SER A 98 -19.20 1.68 -6.24
C SER A 98 -18.28 0.98 -7.24
N GLU A 99 -18.84 0.47 -8.35
CA GLU A 99 -18.03 0.13 -9.53
C GLU A 99 -17.41 1.38 -10.17
N ALA A 100 -18.10 2.55 -10.08
CA ALA A 100 -17.63 3.84 -10.59
C ALA A 100 -16.62 4.48 -9.63
N CYS A 101 -15.45 3.88 -9.48
CA CYS A 101 -14.50 4.16 -8.40
C CYS A 101 -13.10 4.58 -8.86
N LEU A 102 -12.81 4.60 -10.17
CA LEU A 102 -11.46 4.91 -10.68
C LEU A 102 -11.16 6.39 -10.55
N THR A 103 -10.82 6.80 -9.35
CA THR A 103 -10.54 8.18 -8.95
C THR A 103 -9.21 8.30 -8.20
N LEU A 104 -8.70 9.53 -8.15
CA LEU A 104 -7.53 9.88 -7.36
C LEU A 104 -7.76 11.18 -6.59
N ASN A 105 -6.90 11.41 -5.60
CA ASN A 105 -6.91 12.57 -4.74
C ASN A 105 -5.54 13.24 -4.80
N VAL A 106 -5.50 14.58 -4.80
CA VAL A 106 -4.26 15.37 -4.78
C VAL A 106 -4.31 16.31 -3.58
N ILE A 107 -3.25 16.27 -2.75
CA ILE A 107 -3.08 17.14 -1.58
C ILE A 107 -1.76 17.88 -1.73
N ARG A 108 -1.82 19.23 -1.65
CA ARG A 108 -0.64 20.10 -1.78
C ARG A 108 -0.69 21.24 -0.76
N GLY A 109 0.45 21.88 -0.52
CA GLY A 109 0.47 23.12 0.25
C GLY A 109 -0.33 24.24 -0.44
N SER A 110 -1.02 25.08 0.32
CA SER A 110 -1.89 26.13 -0.24
C SER A 110 -1.14 27.30 -0.92
N SER A 111 0.18 27.34 -0.79
CA SER A 111 1.06 28.29 -1.48
C SER A 111 1.59 27.76 -2.83
N VAL A 112 1.24 26.53 -3.19
CA VAL A 112 1.70 25.89 -4.43
C VAL A 112 0.88 26.38 -5.61
N ASP A 113 1.58 26.79 -6.66
CA ASP A 113 1.03 27.14 -7.96
C ASP A 113 1.59 26.21 -9.07
N GLU A 114 1.18 26.40 -10.31
CA GLU A 114 1.61 25.62 -11.48
C GLU A 114 3.12 25.70 -11.78
N ASN A 115 3.81 26.76 -11.27
CA ASN A 115 5.24 26.98 -11.48
C ASN A 115 6.12 26.33 -10.41
N SER A 116 5.54 25.75 -9.37
CA SER A 116 6.26 25.25 -8.18
C SER A 116 7.13 24.03 -8.45
N LYS A 117 6.76 23.17 -9.41
CA LYS A 117 7.50 21.97 -9.88
C LYS A 117 7.98 21.05 -8.74
N LEU A 118 7.09 20.80 -7.78
CA LEU A 118 7.37 19.97 -6.61
C LEU A 118 7.41 18.48 -6.98
N PRO A 119 8.22 17.65 -6.29
CA PRO A 119 8.12 16.20 -6.36
C PRO A 119 6.73 15.71 -5.96
N VAL A 120 6.40 14.49 -6.42
CA VAL A 120 5.08 13.87 -6.23
C VAL A 120 5.24 12.49 -5.60
N GLY A 121 4.57 12.26 -4.47
CA GLY A 121 4.47 10.95 -3.83
C GLY A 121 3.09 10.34 -4.12
N VAL A 122 3.06 9.17 -4.78
CA VAL A 122 1.82 8.48 -5.17
C VAL A 122 1.62 7.27 -4.29
N TRP A 123 0.62 7.32 -3.42
CA TRP A 123 0.22 6.23 -2.54
C TRP A 123 -0.70 5.24 -3.25
N ILE A 124 -0.32 3.96 -3.17
CA ILE A 124 -1.10 2.81 -3.60
C ILE A 124 -1.43 2.00 -2.34
N HIS A 125 -2.71 1.93 -1.99
CA HIS A 125 -3.15 1.28 -0.76
C HIS A 125 -2.99 -0.25 -0.81
N GLY A 126 -2.88 -0.86 0.37
CA GLY A 126 -2.86 -2.31 0.55
C GLY A 126 -4.25 -2.94 0.62
N GLY A 127 -4.36 -3.98 1.46
CA GLY A 127 -5.62 -4.72 1.68
C GLY A 127 -5.75 -5.98 0.84
N GLY A 128 -4.64 -6.69 0.57
CA GLY A 128 -4.62 -8.03 -0.03
C GLY A 128 -5.21 -8.12 -1.43
N PHE A 129 -5.32 -7.01 -2.16
CA PHE A 129 -5.98 -6.87 -3.46
C PHE A 129 -7.50 -7.10 -3.42
N TYR A 130 -8.14 -7.19 -2.26
CA TYR A 130 -9.58 -7.42 -2.14
C TYR A 130 -10.31 -6.43 -1.24
N MET A 131 -9.60 -5.53 -0.54
CA MET A 131 -10.15 -4.45 0.28
C MET A 131 -9.25 -3.21 0.25
N GLY A 132 -9.69 -2.11 0.90
CA GLY A 132 -8.93 -0.87 1.03
C GLY A 132 -9.32 0.22 0.03
N SER A 133 -8.79 1.41 0.21
CA SER A 133 -9.02 2.55 -0.69
C SER A 133 -7.99 3.66 -0.49
N GLY A 134 -7.83 4.52 -1.50
CA GLY A 134 -7.06 5.77 -1.39
C GLY A 134 -7.73 6.86 -0.55
N SER A 135 -8.97 6.63 -0.09
CA SER A 135 -9.75 7.55 0.74
C SER A 135 -9.70 7.21 2.24
N ASP A 136 -9.07 6.08 2.61
CA ASP A 136 -8.97 5.64 3.99
C ASP A 136 -8.19 6.65 4.84
N GLN A 137 -8.80 7.08 5.95
CA GLN A 137 -8.24 8.11 6.81
C GLN A 137 -6.98 7.66 7.58
N ARG A 138 -6.71 6.37 7.65
CA ARG A 138 -5.41 5.86 8.17
C ARG A 138 -4.24 6.38 7.32
N TYR A 139 -4.49 6.64 6.04
CA TYR A 139 -3.56 7.21 5.06
C TYR A 139 -3.71 8.72 4.88
N ASN A 140 -4.25 9.45 5.87
CA ASN A 140 -4.40 10.89 5.77
C ASN A 140 -3.05 11.56 5.56
N MET A 141 -2.84 12.08 4.37
CA MET A 141 -1.54 12.62 3.94
C MET A 141 -1.24 14.02 4.48
N SER A 142 -2.19 14.64 5.19
CA SER A 142 -2.04 16.03 5.64
C SER A 142 -0.82 16.24 6.54
N ALA A 143 -0.58 15.28 7.46
CA ALA A 143 0.52 15.42 8.42
C ALA A 143 1.90 15.22 7.76
N ILE A 144 2.05 14.22 6.87
CA ILE A 144 3.32 14.01 6.15
C ILE A 144 3.61 15.18 5.20
N VAL A 145 2.61 15.69 4.46
CA VAL A 145 2.78 16.89 3.62
C VAL A 145 3.14 18.10 4.48
N ALA A 146 2.46 18.33 5.61
CA ALA A 146 2.82 19.43 6.51
C ALA A 146 4.25 19.32 7.06
N ASN A 147 4.69 18.08 7.40
CA ASN A 147 6.05 17.83 7.87
C ASN A 147 7.09 18.08 6.77
N SER A 148 6.80 17.71 5.51
CA SER A 148 7.70 17.94 4.39
C SER A 148 8.08 19.41 4.21
N TYR A 149 7.13 20.35 4.41
CA TYR A 149 7.40 21.77 4.41
C TYR A 149 8.28 22.21 5.59
N LYS A 150 8.08 21.62 6.79
CA LYS A 150 8.86 21.95 7.98
C LYS A 150 10.34 21.59 7.84
N ILE A 151 10.64 20.50 7.11
CA ILE A 151 12.01 20.06 6.87
C ILE A 151 12.61 20.60 5.56
N GLY A 152 11.89 21.49 4.85
CA GLY A 152 12.36 22.05 3.58
C GLY A 152 12.37 21.05 2.42
N LYS A 153 11.56 20.00 2.48
CA LYS A 153 11.41 18.97 1.45
C LYS A 153 9.96 18.83 0.99
N PRO A 154 9.32 19.93 0.52
CA PRO A 154 7.93 19.91 0.14
C PRO A 154 7.66 18.98 -1.04
N PHE A 155 6.54 18.26 -0.99
CA PHE A 155 6.05 17.43 -2.09
C PHE A 155 4.53 17.49 -2.20
N ILE A 156 4.00 17.06 -3.32
CA ILE A 156 2.57 16.86 -3.57
C ILE A 156 2.24 15.40 -3.33
N ALA A 157 1.23 15.13 -2.49
CA ALA A 157 0.77 13.78 -2.23
C ALA A 157 -0.44 13.44 -3.11
N VAL A 158 -0.43 12.23 -3.67
CA VAL A 158 -1.52 11.67 -4.47
C VAL A 158 -1.90 10.31 -3.88
N SER A 159 -3.19 10.01 -3.74
CA SER A 159 -3.68 8.66 -3.47
C SER A 159 -4.64 8.21 -4.56
N ILE A 160 -4.63 6.93 -4.90
CA ILE A 160 -5.41 6.37 -5.99
C ILE A 160 -6.31 5.25 -5.49
N ASN A 161 -7.51 5.12 -6.09
CA ASN A 161 -8.31 3.91 -6.05
C ASN A 161 -7.99 3.04 -7.25
N TYR A 162 -8.14 1.71 -7.10
CA TYR A 162 -8.02 0.73 -8.18
C TYR A 162 -8.98 -0.43 -7.91
N ARG A 163 -9.43 -1.14 -8.94
CA ARG A 163 -10.36 -2.26 -8.79
C ARG A 163 -9.75 -3.40 -8.00
N LEU A 164 -10.59 -4.04 -7.18
CA LEU A 164 -10.22 -5.05 -6.18
C LEU A 164 -10.93 -6.37 -6.44
N SER A 165 -10.46 -7.47 -5.79
CA SER A 165 -11.09 -8.79 -5.83
C SER A 165 -11.37 -9.24 -7.27
N ALA A 166 -12.48 -9.93 -7.54
CA ALA A 166 -12.87 -10.28 -8.90
C ALA A 166 -13.03 -9.07 -9.82
N TRP A 167 -13.46 -7.91 -9.31
CA TRP A 167 -13.65 -6.70 -10.10
C TRP A 167 -12.37 -6.19 -10.76
N GLY A 168 -11.20 -6.45 -10.11
CA GLY A 168 -9.88 -6.03 -10.57
C GLY A 168 -8.94 -7.16 -10.98
N PHE A 169 -9.23 -8.40 -10.55
CA PHE A 169 -8.30 -9.52 -10.67
C PHE A 169 -8.97 -10.83 -11.09
N LEU A 170 -10.17 -10.76 -11.68
CA LEU A 170 -10.81 -11.93 -12.28
C LEU A 170 -9.82 -12.63 -13.22
N SER A 171 -9.70 -13.96 -13.13
CA SER A 171 -8.69 -14.71 -13.85
C SER A 171 -9.22 -16.09 -14.22
N SER A 172 -9.13 -16.42 -15.50
CA SER A 172 -9.51 -17.68 -16.14
C SER A 172 -8.92 -17.73 -17.54
N GLN A 173 -9.12 -18.81 -18.28
CA GLN A 173 -8.73 -18.89 -19.69
C GLN A 173 -9.46 -17.82 -20.52
N GLU A 174 -10.76 -17.63 -20.30
CA GLU A 174 -11.60 -16.66 -21.01
C GLU A 174 -11.10 -15.22 -20.78
N VAL A 175 -10.68 -14.91 -19.56
CA VAL A 175 -10.10 -13.60 -19.22
C VAL A 175 -8.75 -13.41 -19.92
N VAL A 176 -7.90 -14.44 -19.96
CA VAL A 176 -6.61 -14.41 -20.69
C VAL A 176 -6.83 -14.20 -22.18
N ASP A 177 -7.73 -14.98 -22.79
CA ASP A 177 -8.04 -14.89 -24.23
C ASP A 177 -8.61 -13.52 -24.62
N SER A 178 -9.33 -12.87 -23.68
CA SER A 178 -9.87 -11.51 -23.89
C SER A 178 -8.82 -10.39 -23.71
N GLY A 179 -7.60 -10.70 -23.22
CA GLY A 179 -6.56 -9.71 -22.92
C GLY A 179 -6.84 -8.81 -21.69
N ASN A 180 -7.82 -9.17 -20.84
CA ASN A 180 -8.24 -8.34 -19.71
C ASN A 180 -7.70 -8.87 -18.35
N THR A 181 -6.46 -9.30 -18.33
CA THR A 181 -5.79 -9.77 -17.11
C THR A 181 -5.27 -8.61 -16.26
N ASN A 182 -5.15 -8.83 -14.95
CA ASN A 182 -4.52 -7.90 -13.99
C ASN A 182 -5.04 -6.45 -14.09
N ILE A 183 -6.34 -6.28 -14.37
CA ILE A 183 -6.90 -4.96 -14.68
C ILE A 183 -6.78 -3.97 -13.51
N GLY A 184 -6.77 -4.45 -12.25
CA GLY A 184 -6.50 -3.58 -11.09
C GLY A 184 -5.10 -2.97 -11.09
N LEU A 185 -4.06 -3.72 -11.54
CA LEU A 185 -2.72 -3.17 -11.74
C LEU A 185 -2.65 -2.21 -12.93
N ARG A 186 -3.44 -2.49 -13.98
CA ARG A 186 -3.55 -1.60 -15.15
C ARG A 186 -4.30 -0.31 -14.81
N ASP A 187 -5.25 -0.34 -13.86
CA ASP A 187 -5.89 0.86 -13.29
C ASP A 187 -4.84 1.78 -12.65
N GLN A 188 -3.97 1.20 -11.80
CA GLN A 188 -2.88 1.93 -11.16
C GLN A 188 -1.93 2.54 -12.20
N ARG A 189 -1.59 1.79 -13.26
CA ARG A 189 -0.72 2.30 -14.33
C ARG A 189 -1.36 3.43 -15.12
N LEU A 190 -2.66 3.36 -15.39
CA LEU A 190 -3.40 4.45 -16.03
C LEU A 190 -3.48 5.70 -15.12
N ALA A 191 -3.63 5.52 -13.80
CA ALA A 191 -3.55 6.62 -12.85
C ALA A 191 -2.16 7.30 -12.90
N LEU A 192 -1.07 6.53 -13.01
CA LEU A 192 0.28 7.08 -13.19
C LEU A 192 0.41 7.84 -14.52
N GLN A 193 -0.19 7.38 -15.60
CA GLN A 193 -0.24 8.11 -16.89
C GLN A 193 -1.02 9.41 -16.75
N TRP A 194 -2.18 9.39 -16.06
CA TRP A 194 -2.94 10.60 -15.78
C TRP A 194 -2.10 11.64 -14.99
N ILE A 195 -1.31 11.17 -14.02
CA ILE A 195 -0.39 12.02 -13.24
C ILE A 195 0.64 12.66 -14.17
N GLN A 196 1.25 11.91 -15.10
CA GLN A 196 2.20 12.45 -16.08
C GLN A 196 1.56 13.56 -16.94
N GLU A 197 0.30 13.40 -17.30
CA GLU A 197 -0.42 14.36 -18.16
C GLU A 197 -0.89 15.61 -17.42
N ASN A 198 -1.18 15.53 -16.11
CA ASN A 198 -1.97 16.55 -15.41
C ASN A 198 -1.32 17.15 -14.16
N ILE A 199 -0.33 16.48 -13.53
CA ILE A 199 0.16 16.91 -12.22
C ILE A 199 0.86 18.28 -12.23
N ALA A 200 1.34 18.73 -13.39
CA ALA A 200 1.92 20.06 -13.55
C ALA A 200 0.90 21.17 -13.24
N ALA A 201 -0.37 20.98 -13.57
CA ALA A 201 -1.43 21.92 -13.23
C ALA A 201 -1.62 22.10 -11.70
N PHE A 202 -1.24 21.10 -10.93
CA PHE A 202 -1.25 21.13 -9.46
C PHE A 202 0.09 21.63 -8.87
N GLY A 203 1.04 22.03 -9.71
CA GLY A 203 2.38 22.47 -9.30
C GLY A 203 3.37 21.31 -9.08
N GLY A 204 3.05 20.11 -9.55
CA GLY A 204 3.93 18.94 -9.51
C GLY A 204 4.87 18.86 -10.71
N ASP A 205 6.00 18.18 -10.54
CA ASP A 205 6.92 17.84 -11.60
C ASP A 205 6.70 16.39 -12.04
N PRO A 206 6.14 16.12 -13.23
CA PRO A 206 5.87 14.77 -13.70
C PRO A 206 7.16 13.91 -13.81
N THR A 207 8.33 14.51 -13.92
CA THR A 207 9.62 13.79 -13.94
C THR A 207 10.09 13.38 -12.53
N LYS A 208 9.42 13.83 -11.47
CA LYS A 208 9.80 13.59 -10.08
C LYS A 208 8.75 12.82 -9.30
N VAL A 209 8.15 11.82 -9.92
CA VAL A 209 7.16 10.94 -9.28
C VAL A 209 7.84 9.80 -8.54
N THR A 210 7.45 9.57 -7.29
CA THR A 210 7.81 8.40 -6.48
C THR A 210 6.55 7.61 -6.16
N ILE A 211 6.50 6.33 -6.55
CA ILE A 211 5.40 5.43 -6.20
C ILE A 211 5.66 4.79 -4.84
N TRP A 212 4.59 4.62 -4.06
CA TRP A 212 4.69 4.26 -2.66
C TRP A 212 3.49 3.44 -2.22
N GLY A 213 3.71 2.32 -1.49
CA GLY A 213 2.62 1.49 -1.01
C GLY A 213 3.03 0.54 0.09
N GLU A 214 2.03 0.01 0.79
CA GLU A 214 2.17 -0.98 1.85
C GLU A 214 1.38 -2.24 1.52
N SER A 215 1.87 -3.42 1.97
CA SER A 215 1.22 -4.73 1.75
C SER A 215 0.96 -4.97 0.26
N ALA A 216 -0.30 -5.24 -0.15
CA ALA A 216 -0.68 -5.34 -1.56
C ALA A 216 -0.33 -4.08 -2.37
N GLY A 217 -0.29 -2.90 -1.74
CA GLY A 217 0.23 -1.67 -2.35
C GLY A 217 1.74 -1.72 -2.58
N GLY A 218 2.51 -2.20 -1.61
CA GLY A 218 3.94 -2.45 -1.76
C GLY A 218 4.24 -3.53 -2.81
N MET A 219 3.40 -4.57 -2.89
CA MET A 219 3.44 -5.58 -3.96
C MET A 219 3.12 -4.95 -5.32
N SER A 220 2.12 -4.06 -5.38
CA SER A 220 1.78 -3.30 -6.60
C SER A 220 2.95 -2.46 -7.10
N VAL A 221 3.64 -1.75 -6.20
CA VAL A 221 4.88 -1.02 -6.51
C VAL A 221 5.92 -1.97 -7.10
N GLY A 222 6.11 -3.14 -6.49
CA GLY A 222 7.00 -4.19 -6.99
C GLY A 222 6.62 -4.69 -8.39
N TYR A 223 5.32 -4.87 -8.66
CA TYR A 223 4.84 -5.24 -10.00
C TYR A 223 5.07 -4.12 -11.02
N HIS A 224 4.88 -2.85 -10.67
CA HIS A 224 5.21 -1.74 -11.56
C HIS A 224 6.71 -1.66 -11.89
N LEU A 225 7.58 -1.99 -10.96
CA LEU A 225 9.02 -2.07 -11.20
C LEU A 225 9.39 -3.18 -12.20
N THR A 226 8.63 -4.27 -12.25
CA THR A 226 8.91 -5.44 -13.10
C THR A 226 7.96 -5.57 -14.30
N ALA A 227 6.94 -4.70 -14.41
CA ALA A 227 5.96 -4.73 -15.48
C ALA A 227 6.63 -4.73 -16.87
N TYR A 228 6.12 -5.58 -17.77
CA TYR A 228 6.61 -5.66 -19.16
C TYR A 228 8.13 -5.88 -19.24
N ASP A 229 8.69 -6.80 -18.43
CA ASP A 229 10.12 -7.07 -18.34
C ASP A 229 10.96 -5.86 -17.85
N GLY A 230 10.41 -5.02 -16.99
CA GLY A 230 11.07 -3.82 -16.44
C GLY A 230 11.11 -2.65 -17.43
N ARG A 231 10.09 -2.54 -18.27
CA ARG A 231 9.97 -1.42 -19.20
C ARG A 231 9.77 -0.11 -18.46
N ASP A 232 10.68 0.82 -18.66
CA ASP A 232 10.59 2.17 -18.13
C ASP A 232 9.82 3.07 -19.11
N ASP A 233 8.57 3.39 -18.73
CA ASP A 233 7.73 4.33 -19.48
C ASP A 233 7.86 5.78 -18.94
N GLY A 234 8.86 6.06 -18.10
CA GLY A 234 9.07 7.37 -17.47
C GLY A 234 8.00 7.76 -16.45
N LEU A 235 7.24 6.79 -15.92
CA LEU A 235 6.11 7.07 -15.02
C LEU A 235 6.54 7.43 -13.60
N PHE A 236 7.73 6.99 -13.16
CA PHE A 236 8.27 7.26 -11.83
C PHE A 236 9.80 7.17 -11.80
N ARG A 237 10.42 7.89 -10.85
CA ARG A 237 11.87 7.93 -10.64
C ARG A 237 12.35 7.28 -9.34
N GLY A 238 11.45 6.84 -8.48
CA GLY A 238 11.73 6.22 -7.19
C GLY A 238 10.55 5.37 -6.73
N ALA A 239 10.81 4.42 -5.81
CA ALA A 239 9.79 3.52 -5.33
C ALA A 239 9.97 3.18 -3.84
N ILE A 240 8.85 3.09 -3.09
CA ILE A 240 8.84 2.72 -1.67
C ILE A 240 7.91 1.52 -1.50
N MET A 241 8.44 0.43 -0.97
CA MET A 241 7.72 -0.82 -0.72
C MET A 241 7.76 -1.14 0.78
N GLN A 242 6.63 -0.96 1.45
CA GLN A 242 6.44 -1.31 2.85
C GLN A 242 5.74 -2.68 2.89
N SER A 243 6.37 -3.67 3.49
CA SER A 243 5.82 -5.03 3.63
C SER A 243 5.27 -5.60 2.33
N GLY A 244 6.05 -5.49 1.25
CA GLY A 244 5.70 -5.93 -0.10
C GLY A 244 6.89 -5.83 -1.05
N GLY A 245 6.71 -6.16 -2.32
CA GLY A 245 7.75 -6.05 -3.35
C GLY A 245 7.52 -6.94 -4.56
N SER A 246 8.53 -7.04 -5.42
CA SER A 246 8.44 -7.72 -6.73
C SER A 246 8.29 -9.24 -6.65
N ILE A 247 8.63 -9.87 -5.51
CA ILE A 247 8.53 -11.31 -5.28
C ILE A 247 7.33 -11.61 -4.39
N SER A 248 6.17 -11.16 -4.77
CA SER A 248 4.97 -11.41 -3.98
C SER A 248 4.61 -12.88 -3.91
N VAL A 249 3.82 -13.26 -2.90
CA VAL A 249 3.27 -14.60 -2.78
C VAL A 249 2.41 -14.87 -4.01
N SER A 250 2.99 -15.68 -4.85
CA SER A 250 2.39 -16.34 -6.01
C SER A 250 1.51 -15.47 -6.89
N PRO A 251 2.03 -14.86 -7.93
CA PRO A 251 1.26 -14.79 -9.13
C PRO A 251 1.20 -16.21 -9.72
N ALA A 252 0.29 -17.03 -9.18
CA ALA A 252 -0.04 -18.27 -9.83
C ALA A 252 -0.51 -17.96 -11.25
N ASN A 253 -0.36 -18.89 -12.15
CA ASN A 253 -0.96 -18.74 -13.45
C ASN A 253 -2.52 -18.80 -13.31
N TYR A 254 -3.27 -18.36 -14.31
CA TYR A 254 -4.73 -18.29 -14.30
C TYR A 254 -5.42 -19.62 -13.95
N THR A 255 -4.80 -20.77 -14.22
CA THR A 255 -5.37 -22.10 -13.99
C THR A 255 -5.75 -22.35 -12.53
N VAL A 256 -5.10 -21.68 -11.59
CA VAL A 256 -5.45 -21.75 -10.15
C VAL A 256 -6.84 -21.17 -9.88
N PHE A 257 -7.28 -20.22 -10.69
CA PHE A 257 -8.55 -19.54 -10.51
C PHE A 257 -9.66 -20.02 -11.43
N GLN A 258 -9.39 -20.92 -12.40
CA GLN A 258 -10.41 -21.40 -13.34
C GLN A 258 -11.65 -21.96 -12.62
N GLY A 259 -11.47 -22.84 -11.64
CA GLY A 259 -12.60 -23.39 -10.90
C GLY A 259 -13.41 -22.33 -10.12
N SER A 260 -12.77 -21.27 -9.64
CA SER A 260 -13.46 -20.12 -9.01
C SER A 260 -14.26 -19.29 -10.03
N TYR A 261 -13.74 -19.15 -11.24
CA TYR A 261 -14.44 -18.51 -12.35
C TYR A 261 -15.66 -19.31 -12.77
N ASP A 262 -15.51 -20.63 -12.99
CA ASP A 262 -16.59 -21.53 -13.40
C ASP A 262 -17.72 -21.58 -12.37
N ASP A 263 -17.38 -21.60 -11.06
CA ASP A 263 -18.37 -21.53 -9.98
C ASP A 263 -19.11 -20.18 -9.95
N LEU A 264 -18.40 -19.08 -10.15
CA LEU A 264 -19.03 -17.75 -10.26
C LEU A 264 -19.99 -17.67 -11.45
N VAL A 265 -19.56 -18.11 -12.63
CA VAL A 265 -20.37 -18.18 -13.85
C VAL A 265 -21.64 -18.99 -13.62
N SER A 266 -21.52 -20.14 -12.94
CA SER A 266 -22.65 -21.00 -12.59
C SER A 266 -23.62 -20.31 -11.61
N LYS A 267 -23.11 -19.68 -10.56
CA LYS A 267 -23.93 -18.99 -9.55
C LYS A 267 -24.78 -17.86 -10.11
N VAL A 268 -24.29 -17.17 -11.12
CA VAL A 268 -25.01 -16.05 -11.75
C VAL A 268 -25.72 -16.45 -13.05
N GLN A 269 -25.85 -17.74 -13.33
CA GLN A 269 -26.59 -18.31 -14.47
C GLN A 269 -26.03 -17.92 -15.83
N CYS A 270 -24.70 -17.81 -15.94
CA CYS A 270 -24.00 -17.52 -17.19
C CYS A 270 -23.41 -18.77 -17.88
N SER A 271 -23.65 -20.00 -17.37
CA SER A 271 -23.01 -21.23 -17.88
C SER A 271 -23.38 -21.58 -19.31
N ASP A 272 -24.59 -21.21 -19.76
CA ASP A 272 -25.08 -21.54 -21.09
C ASP A 272 -24.76 -20.43 -22.13
N ALA A 273 -24.08 -19.34 -21.70
CA ALA A 273 -23.67 -18.26 -22.61
C ALA A 273 -22.48 -18.69 -23.47
N GLU A 274 -22.49 -18.33 -24.76
CA GLU A 274 -21.39 -18.54 -25.67
C GLU A 274 -20.13 -17.76 -25.22
N ASP A 275 -20.31 -16.53 -24.72
CA ASP A 275 -19.29 -15.70 -24.07
C ASP A 275 -19.69 -15.47 -22.61
N THR A 276 -19.16 -16.32 -21.72
CA THR A 276 -19.44 -16.25 -20.29
C THR A 276 -18.93 -14.96 -19.66
N LEU A 277 -17.83 -14.39 -20.15
CA LEU A 277 -17.27 -13.13 -19.66
C LEU A 277 -18.16 -11.94 -20.07
N GLN A 278 -18.74 -11.95 -21.26
CA GLN A 278 -19.72 -10.94 -21.68
C GLN A 278 -21.02 -11.08 -20.84
N CYS A 279 -21.48 -12.30 -20.58
CA CYS A 279 -22.61 -12.54 -19.67
C CYS A 279 -22.34 -11.93 -18.29
N LEU A 280 -21.16 -12.15 -17.69
CA LEU A 280 -20.80 -11.56 -16.41
C LEU A 280 -20.85 -10.01 -16.41
N ARG A 281 -20.56 -9.36 -17.54
CA ARG A 281 -20.67 -7.90 -17.68
C ARG A 281 -22.11 -7.43 -17.63
N GLU A 282 -23.06 -8.24 -18.08
CA GLU A 282 -24.47 -7.93 -18.17
C GLU A 282 -25.26 -8.29 -16.90
N VAL A 283 -24.68 -9.11 -16.01
CA VAL A 283 -25.30 -9.43 -14.71
C VAL A 283 -25.51 -8.14 -13.90
N PRO A 284 -26.70 -7.90 -13.32
CA PRO A 284 -26.92 -6.77 -12.41
C PRO A 284 -25.90 -6.73 -11.27
N PHE A 285 -25.47 -5.52 -10.91
CA PHE A 285 -24.44 -5.31 -9.87
C PHE A 285 -24.75 -6.07 -8.58
N GLU A 286 -25.95 -5.93 -8.05
CA GLU A 286 -26.37 -6.54 -6.78
C GLU A 286 -26.28 -8.07 -6.82
N THR A 287 -26.65 -8.68 -7.95
CA THR A 287 -26.58 -10.13 -8.15
C THR A 287 -25.14 -10.61 -8.18
N LEU A 288 -24.29 -9.93 -8.94
CA LEU A 288 -22.87 -10.28 -9.05
C LEU A 288 -22.14 -10.03 -7.73
N ASN A 289 -22.40 -8.89 -7.08
CA ASN A 289 -21.81 -8.55 -5.79
C ASN A 289 -22.23 -9.55 -4.69
N ALA A 290 -23.50 -9.99 -4.68
CA ALA A 290 -23.96 -11.03 -3.75
C ALA A 290 -23.26 -12.37 -3.97
N ALA A 291 -22.94 -12.73 -5.22
CA ALA A 291 -22.18 -13.95 -5.53
C ALA A 291 -20.71 -13.87 -5.09
N LEU A 292 -20.13 -12.67 -5.15
CA LEU A 292 -18.72 -12.42 -4.80
C LEU A 292 -18.50 -12.17 -3.30
N ASN A 293 -19.49 -11.63 -2.59
CA ASN A 293 -19.40 -11.33 -1.16
C ASN A 293 -19.67 -12.59 -0.33
N GLY A 294 -18.71 -12.99 0.45
CA GLY A 294 -18.77 -14.16 1.30
C GLY A 294 -19.24 -13.87 2.73
N THR A 295 -19.26 -14.90 3.53
CA THR A 295 -19.66 -14.81 4.94
C THR A 295 -18.70 -13.90 5.72
N GLY A 296 -19.27 -13.00 6.52
CA GLY A 296 -18.49 -12.09 7.35
C GLY A 296 -17.75 -10.99 6.58
N GLY A 297 -18.19 -10.69 5.35
CA GLY A 297 -17.60 -9.63 4.53
C GLY A 297 -16.29 -10.02 3.85
N SER A 298 -15.85 -11.28 3.93
CA SER A 298 -14.71 -11.79 3.16
C SER A 298 -15.13 -12.09 1.72
N PRO A 299 -14.23 -12.06 0.73
CA PRO A 299 -14.57 -12.47 -0.63
C PRO A 299 -14.83 -13.99 -0.70
N ASN A 300 -15.84 -14.41 -1.46
CA ASN A 300 -16.06 -15.83 -1.76
C ASN A 300 -14.90 -16.44 -2.55
N TYR A 301 -14.26 -15.63 -3.40
CA TYR A 301 -13.13 -16.03 -4.24
C TYR A 301 -11.98 -15.04 -4.07
N ARG A 302 -10.79 -15.54 -3.81
CA ARG A 302 -9.59 -14.73 -3.60
C ARG A 302 -8.81 -14.56 -4.89
N PHE A 303 -9.40 -13.92 -5.90
CA PHE A 303 -8.68 -13.52 -7.09
C PHE A 303 -7.57 -12.51 -6.73
N ALA A 304 -6.41 -12.69 -7.35
CA ALA A 304 -5.21 -11.91 -7.10
C ALA A 304 -4.39 -11.76 -8.39
N PRO A 305 -3.36 -10.90 -8.44
CA PRO A 305 -2.49 -10.77 -9.60
C PRO A 305 -1.94 -12.12 -10.07
N THR A 306 -1.87 -12.33 -11.39
CA THR A 306 -1.39 -13.58 -12.02
C THR A 306 -0.29 -13.29 -13.04
N VAL A 307 0.60 -14.26 -13.25
CA VAL A 307 1.51 -14.23 -14.40
C VAL A 307 0.67 -14.40 -15.67
N ASP A 308 0.61 -13.35 -16.48
CA ASP A 308 -0.20 -13.28 -17.70
C ASP A 308 0.62 -13.23 -18.99
N GLY A 309 1.95 -13.20 -18.87
CA GLY A 309 2.85 -13.11 -20.02
C GLY A 309 2.95 -11.72 -20.65
N ASP A 310 2.21 -10.73 -20.12
CA ASP A 310 2.18 -9.34 -20.61
C ASP A 310 2.53 -8.37 -19.46
N PHE A 311 1.56 -7.94 -18.63
CA PHE A 311 1.83 -7.01 -17.53
C PHE A 311 2.76 -7.65 -16.49
N ILE A 312 2.50 -8.88 -16.10
CA ILE A 312 3.39 -9.73 -15.27
C ILE A 312 3.94 -10.84 -16.16
N PRO A 313 5.06 -10.62 -16.87
CA PRO A 313 5.54 -11.54 -17.89
C PRO A 313 6.08 -12.85 -17.30
N LYS A 314 6.65 -12.80 -16.09
CA LYS A 314 7.24 -13.94 -15.37
C LYS A 314 7.12 -13.74 -13.88
N ARG A 315 7.44 -14.78 -13.11
CA ARG A 315 7.58 -14.69 -11.65
C ARG A 315 8.62 -13.64 -11.26
N GLY A 316 8.37 -12.92 -10.18
CA GLY A 316 9.24 -11.82 -9.72
C GLY A 316 10.67 -12.25 -9.42
N SER A 317 10.89 -13.45 -8.86
CA SER A 317 12.23 -13.99 -8.61
C SER A 317 13.05 -14.16 -9.88
N VAL A 318 12.40 -14.57 -10.99
CA VAL A 318 13.02 -14.71 -12.30
C VAL A 318 13.39 -13.33 -12.85
N LEU A 319 12.46 -12.38 -12.81
CA LEU A 319 12.69 -11.01 -13.30
C LEU A 319 13.80 -10.31 -12.53
N LEU A 320 13.85 -10.45 -11.20
CA LEU A 320 14.95 -9.90 -10.40
C LEU A 320 16.29 -10.56 -10.74
N LYS A 321 16.32 -11.87 -10.94
CA LYS A 321 17.55 -12.62 -11.35
C LYS A 321 18.03 -12.21 -12.73
N GLU A 322 17.11 -11.93 -13.66
CA GLU A 322 17.40 -11.48 -15.03
C GLU A 322 17.67 -9.97 -15.10
N HIS A 323 17.62 -9.23 -13.98
CA HIS A 323 17.72 -7.77 -13.88
C HIS A 323 16.70 -7.02 -14.76
N LYS A 324 15.52 -7.62 -14.95
CA LYS A 324 14.39 -7.09 -15.70
C LYS A 324 13.45 -6.29 -14.79
N TYR A 325 13.92 -5.14 -14.34
CA TYR A 325 13.18 -4.19 -13.52
C TYR A 325 13.66 -2.76 -13.74
N VAL A 326 12.80 -1.79 -13.49
CA VAL A 326 13.13 -0.37 -13.57
C VAL A 326 14.15 -0.03 -12.49
N LYS A 327 15.35 0.44 -12.88
CA LYS A 327 16.49 0.69 -11.97
C LYS A 327 16.43 2.09 -11.37
N VAL A 328 15.50 2.29 -10.45
CA VAL A 328 15.34 3.54 -9.69
C VAL A 328 15.71 3.30 -8.22
N PRO A 329 16.12 4.31 -7.46
CA PRO A 329 16.32 4.20 -6.02
C PRO A 329 15.06 3.71 -5.31
N ILE A 330 15.23 2.88 -4.26
CA ILE A 330 14.11 2.32 -3.50
C ILE A 330 14.29 2.46 -1.98
N ILE A 331 13.15 2.52 -1.28
CA ILE A 331 13.03 2.10 0.12
C ILE A 331 12.27 0.77 0.13
N ALA A 332 12.76 -0.22 0.88
CA ALA A 332 12.09 -1.50 1.08
C ALA A 332 12.21 -1.96 2.53
N GLY A 333 11.11 -2.32 3.16
CA GLY A 333 11.13 -2.73 4.56
C GLY A 333 10.01 -3.65 4.97
N THR A 334 10.10 -4.15 6.22
CA THR A 334 9.13 -5.04 6.85
C THR A 334 9.04 -4.75 8.35
N ASN A 335 7.95 -5.17 8.96
CA ASN A 335 7.79 -5.16 10.41
C ASN A 335 8.40 -6.44 11.01
N THR A 336 8.90 -6.38 12.24
CA THR A 336 9.59 -7.52 12.87
C THR A 336 8.69 -8.74 13.00
N ASP A 337 7.44 -8.55 13.40
CA ASP A 337 6.50 -9.61 13.73
C ASP A 337 5.38 -9.78 12.68
N GLU A 338 5.69 -9.53 11.40
CA GLU A 338 4.74 -9.64 10.26
C GLU A 338 3.84 -10.87 10.35
N GLY A 339 4.44 -12.01 10.65
CA GLY A 339 3.77 -13.30 10.63
C GLY A 339 2.77 -13.51 11.75
N SER A 340 2.73 -12.68 12.77
CA SER A 340 1.67 -12.73 13.78
C SER A 340 0.29 -12.45 13.17
N SER A 341 0.24 -11.69 12.07
CA SER A 341 -0.98 -11.48 11.26
C SER A 341 -1.29 -12.62 10.26
N PHE A 342 -0.31 -13.46 9.93
CA PHE A 342 -0.45 -14.47 8.85
C PHE A 342 -0.27 -15.92 9.31
N GLY A 343 0.26 -16.13 10.51
CA GLY A 343 0.49 -17.47 11.05
C GLY A 343 -0.81 -18.23 11.27
N PRO A 344 -0.84 -19.54 10.95
CA PRO A 344 -2.03 -20.35 11.19
C PRO A 344 -2.31 -20.48 12.67
N PHE A 345 -3.59 -20.39 13.04
CA PHE A 345 -4.06 -20.63 14.40
C PHE A 345 -4.25 -22.12 14.65
N GLY A 346 -4.17 -22.52 15.95
CA GLY A 346 -4.52 -23.87 16.39
C GLY A 346 -3.49 -24.95 16.10
N ILE A 347 -2.29 -24.61 15.62
CA ILE A 347 -1.18 -25.57 15.45
C ILE A 347 -0.52 -25.81 16.80
N ASN A 348 -0.55 -27.06 17.27
CA ASN A 348 -0.06 -27.44 18.61
C ASN A 348 1.16 -28.38 18.57
N THR A 349 1.32 -29.17 17.51
CA THR A 349 2.39 -30.17 17.38
C THR A 349 3.23 -29.94 16.13
N THR A 350 4.41 -30.57 16.09
CA THR A 350 5.28 -30.55 14.91
C THR A 350 4.65 -31.30 13.74
N GLU A 351 3.87 -32.35 14.01
CA GLU A 351 3.12 -33.12 13.02
C GLU A 351 2.05 -32.26 12.37
N GLU A 352 1.26 -31.51 13.14
CA GLU A 352 0.27 -30.57 12.61
C GLU A 352 0.93 -29.46 11.78
N PHE A 353 2.09 -28.94 12.20
CA PHE A 353 2.85 -27.98 11.39
C PHE A 353 3.36 -28.63 10.10
N TYR A 354 3.85 -29.86 10.14
CA TYR A 354 4.25 -30.59 8.94
C TYR A 354 3.08 -30.79 7.97
N GLU A 355 1.92 -31.19 8.49
CA GLU A 355 0.69 -31.31 7.69
C GLU A 355 0.28 -29.97 7.09
N TYR A 356 0.33 -28.88 7.86
CA TYR A 356 0.09 -27.53 7.34
C TYR A 356 1.00 -27.18 6.15
N LEU A 357 2.27 -27.60 6.19
CA LEU A 357 3.22 -27.34 5.11
C LEU A 357 2.96 -28.21 3.86
N THR A 358 2.40 -29.40 4.00
CA THR A 358 2.34 -30.43 2.94
C THR A 358 0.94 -30.77 2.45
N ASP A 359 -0.12 -30.44 3.20
CA ASP A 359 -1.51 -30.80 2.89
C ASP A 359 -2.36 -29.57 2.56
N ALA A 360 -3.04 -29.62 1.40
CA ALA A 360 -3.95 -28.57 0.95
C ALA A 360 -5.21 -28.39 1.80
N LYS A 361 -5.56 -29.32 2.70
CA LYS A 361 -6.72 -29.20 3.59
C LYS A 361 -6.63 -27.98 4.52
N TYR A 362 -5.40 -27.57 4.84
CA TYR A 362 -5.13 -26.32 5.55
C TYR A 362 -5.11 -25.18 4.53
N GLY A 363 -6.23 -24.52 4.31
CA GLY A 363 -6.38 -23.43 3.34
C GLY A 363 -5.20 -22.44 3.39
N GLY A 364 -4.51 -22.26 2.28
CA GLY A 364 -3.28 -21.47 2.20
C GLY A 364 -1.98 -22.29 2.22
N SER A 365 -2.06 -23.61 2.36
CA SER A 365 -0.91 -24.51 2.25
C SER A 365 -0.33 -24.47 0.83
N LEU A 366 0.98 -24.26 0.73
CA LEU A 366 1.73 -24.29 -0.53
C LEU A 366 2.00 -25.70 -1.05
N LYS A 367 1.53 -26.75 -0.37
CA LYS A 367 1.83 -28.16 -0.66
C LYS A 367 3.33 -28.38 -0.91
N LEU A 368 4.15 -27.97 0.05
CA LEU A 368 5.59 -28.10 -0.09
C LEU A 368 6.00 -29.57 -0.28
N PRO A 369 6.99 -29.87 -1.13
CA PRO A 369 7.59 -31.18 -1.20
C PRO A 369 8.11 -31.62 0.18
N HIS A 370 7.94 -32.89 0.51
CA HIS A 370 8.34 -33.44 1.82
C HIS A 370 9.79 -33.12 2.25
N PRO A 371 10.81 -33.13 1.36
CA PRO A 371 12.17 -32.73 1.77
C PRO A 371 12.25 -31.26 2.17
N VAL A 372 11.52 -30.37 1.46
CA VAL A 372 11.48 -28.93 1.75
C VAL A 372 10.79 -28.70 3.09
N ALA A 373 9.62 -29.31 3.33
CA ALA A 373 8.89 -29.20 4.60
C ALA A 373 9.74 -29.68 5.78
N LYS A 374 10.43 -30.83 5.67
CA LYS A 374 11.35 -31.32 6.71
C LYS A 374 12.48 -30.32 6.99
N ARG A 375 13.02 -29.68 5.96
CA ARG A 375 14.06 -28.66 6.15
C ARG A 375 13.53 -27.42 6.84
N ILE A 376 12.30 -26.99 6.53
CA ILE A 376 11.62 -25.88 7.24
C ILE A 376 11.48 -26.20 8.73
N LEU A 377 11.03 -27.41 9.09
CA LEU A 377 10.91 -27.80 10.50
C LEU A 377 12.24 -27.71 11.26
N GLN A 378 13.37 -27.97 10.60
CA GLN A 378 14.70 -27.84 11.21
C GLN A 378 15.15 -26.39 11.35
N LEU A 379 14.78 -25.52 10.39
CA LEU A 379 15.15 -24.09 10.37
C LEU A 379 14.26 -23.26 11.30
N TYR A 380 13.06 -23.75 11.57
CA TYR A 380 12.10 -23.21 12.53
C TYR A 380 11.82 -24.28 13.58
N PRO A 381 12.72 -24.46 14.58
CA PRO A 381 12.58 -25.51 15.60
C PRO A 381 11.39 -25.22 16.54
N ASP A 382 10.93 -26.25 17.26
CA ASP A 382 9.94 -26.09 18.32
C ASP A 382 10.60 -25.52 19.61
N ASP A 383 11.11 -24.33 19.49
CA ASP A 383 11.74 -23.55 20.55
C ASP A 383 11.07 -22.16 20.59
N PRO A 384 10.23 -21.88 21.60
CA PRO A 384 9.51 -20.61 21.69
C PRO A 384 10.44 -19.39 21.72
N SER A 385 11.67 -19.52 22.24
CA SER A 385 12.63 -18.43 22.27
C SER A 385 13.09 -17.95 20.88
N GLN A 386 12.88 -18.77 19.85
CA GLN A 386 13.14 -18.44 18.43
C GLN A 386 11.88 -18.03 17.66
N GLY A 387 10.73 -18.00 18.33
CA GLY A 387 9.45 -17.56 17.78
C GLY A 387 9.27 -16.05 17.87
N ILE A 388 8.20 -15.56 17.26
CA ILE A 388 7.81 -14.15 17.33
C ILE A 388 6.52 -13.97 18.14
N PRO A 389 6.34 -12.81 18.81
CA PRO A 389 7.34 -11.76 19.09
C PRO A 389 8.46 -12.23 20.04
N GLU A 390 9.69 -11.72 19.81
CA GLU A 390 10.88 -12.12 20.60
C GLU A 390 10.79 -11.79 22.09
N TYR A 391 10.16 -10.66 22.45
CA TYR A 391 10.03 -10.23 23.86
C TYR A 391 9.21 -11.18 24.75
N LEU A 392 8.42 -12.08 24.15
CA LEU A 392 7.73 -13.14 24.91
C LEU A 392 8.69 -14.26 25.38
N GLY A 393 9.99 -14.21 25.02
CA GLY A 393 11.01 -15.14 25.49
C GLY A 393 10.61 -16.60 25.23
N SER A 394 10.54 -17.41 26.30
CA SER A 394 10.16 -18.83 26.23
C SER A 394 8.65 -19.08 26.43
N GLU A 395 7.83 -18.03 26.52
CA GLU A 395 6.39 -18.18 26.70
C GLU A 395 5.74 -18.76 25.43
N ARG A 396 4.70 -19.57 25.62
CA ARG A 396 3.80 -20.04 24.57
C ARG A 396 2.47 -19.31 24.66
N VAL A 397 1.73 -19.26 23.56
CA VAL A 397 0.40 -18.63 23.51
C VAL A 397 -0.64 -19.72 23.17
N PRO A 398 -1.08 -20.52 24.17
CA PRO A 398 -1.96 -21.67 23.93
C PRO A 398 -3.30 -21.31 23.29
N SER A 399 -3.83 -20.11 23.56
CA SER A 399 -5.07 -19.59 22.94
C SER A 399 -4.98 -19.44 21.42
N MET A 400 -3.76 -19.31 20.87
CA MET A 400 -3.48 -19.20 19.45
C MET A 400 -2.98 -20.54 18.86
N GLY A 401 -2.55 -21.48 19.71
CA GLY A 401 -1.90 -22.74 19.41
C GLY A 401 -0.50 -22.83 20.03
N TYR A 402 -0.11 -24.00 20.56
CA TYR A 402 1.18 -24.16 21.26
C TYR A 402 2.40 -23.83 20.38
N GLN A 403 2.28 -23.98 19.05
CA GLN A 403 3.35 -23.67 18.09
C GLN A 403 3.09 -22.38 17.30
N TRP A 404 2.08 -21.60 17.66
CA TRP A 404 1.71 -20.40 16.91
C TRP A 404 2.89 -19.42 16.72
N ARG A 405 3.72 -19.16 17.72
CA ARG A 405 4.89 -18.28 17.60
C ARG A 405 5.92 -18.79 16.59
N ARG A 406 6.11 -20.11 16.52
CA ARG A 406 6.95 -20.80 15.52
C ARG A 406 6.38 -20.64 14.12
N THR A 407 5.11 -20.95 13.95
CA THR A 407 4.43 -20.91 12.65
C THR A 407 4.26 -19.47 12.14
N SER A 408 4.04 -18.52 13.05
CA SER A 408 4.05 -17.08 12.74
C SER A 408 5.43 -16.61 12.26
N ALA A 409 6.50 -17.04 12.90
CA ALA A 409 7.85 -16.72 12.45
C ALA A 409 8.10 -17.20 11.01
N TYR A 410 7.71 -18.44 10.69
CA TYR A 410 7.78 -18.97 9.33
C TYR A 410 6.88 -18.19 8.36
N ALA A 411 5.63 -17.91 8.74
CA ALA A 411 4.68 -17.19 7.89
C ALA A 411 5.17 -15.78 7.53
N GLY A 412 5.71 -15.04 8.50
CA GLY A 412 6.29 -13.71 8.26
C GLY A 412 7.49 -13.75 7.32
N ASP A 413 8.35 -14.75 7.49
CA ASP A 413 9.49 -14.92 6.60
C ASP A 413 9.02 -15.25 5.17
N VAL A 414 8.05 -16.14 5.01
CA VAL A 414 7.47 -16.47 3.70
C VAL A 414 6.77 -15.25 3.10
N MET A 415 5.94 -14.55 3.86
CA MET A 415 5.07 -13.52 3.29
C MET A 415 5.79 -12.20 3.00
N MET A 416 6.78 -11.79 3.84
CA MET A 416 7.34 -10.44 3.81
C MET A 416 8.87 -10.39 3.82
N HIS A 417 9.55 -11.04 4.78
CA HIS A 417 11.00 -10.85 4.98
C HIS A 417 11.86 -11.36 3.80
N THR A 418 11.46 -12.48 3.18
CA THR A 418 12.13 -13.02 1.99
C THR A 418 12.03 -12.06 0.82
N ILE A 419 10.89 -11.38 0.68
CA ILE A 419 10.63 -10.39 -0.37
C ILE A 419 11.56 -9.20 -0.18
N ARG A 420 11.54 -8.58 1.01
CA ARG A 420 12.37 -7.44 1.36
C ARG A 420 13.86 -7.72 1.11
N ARG A 421 14.38 -8.83 1.67
CA ARG A 421 15.81 -9.17 1.54
C ARG A 421 16.20 -9.39 0.08
N ARG A 422 15.47 -10.18 -0.68
CA ARG A 422 15.80 -10.43 -2.09
C ARG A 422 15.68 -9.16 -2.95
N GLN A 423 14.71 -8.30 -2.64
CA GLN A 423 14.58 -7.00 -3.28
C GLN A 423 15.84 -6.14 -3.06
N CYS A 424 16.28 -5.98 -1.81
CA CYS A 424 17.47 -5.21 -1.45
C CYS A 424 18.75 -5.77 -2.08
N GLU A 425 18.93 -7.10 -2.06
CA GLU A 425 20.04 -7.79 -2.72
C GLU A 425 20.09 -7.51 -4.22
N ALA A 426 18.94 -7.58 -4.92
CA ALA A 426 18.87 -7.35 -6.36
C ALA A 426 19.31 -5.92 -6.73
N TRP A 427 18.91 -4.93 -5.93
CA TRP A 427 19.32 -3.55 -6.13
C TRP A 427 20.82 -3.35 -5.84
N ALA A 428 21.34 -3.98 -4.79
CA ALA A 428 22.78 -3.96 -4.50
C ALA A 428 23.62 -4.63 -5.60
N GLU A 429 23.09 -5.66 -6.28
CA GLU A 429 23.74 -6.31 -7.43
C GLU A 429 23.93 -5.34 -8.61
N THR A 430 23.03 -4.39 -8.82
CA THR A 430 23.07 -3.40 -9.91
C THR A 430 23.65 -2.04 -9.47
N SER A 431 24.10 -1.92 -8.22
CA SER A 431 24.59 -0.67 -7.64
C SER A 431 23.57 0.48 -7.68
N THR A 432 22.28 0.15 -7.69
CA THR A 432 21.19 1.10 -7.56
C THR A 432 20.89 1.30 -6.07
N PRO A 433 20.75 2.53 -5.56
CA PRO A 433 20.51 2.75 -4.13
C PRO A 433 19.24 2.04 -3.64
N ALA A 434 19.38 1.25 -2.58
CA ALA A 434 18.28 0.63 -1.86
C ALA A 434 18.46 0.92 -0.36
N TYR A 435 17.48 1.53 0.24
CA TYR A 435 17.43 1.79 1.68
C TYR A 435 16.49 0.78 2.32
N CYS A 436 17.07 -0.14 3.10
CA CYS A 436 16.31 -1.25 3.64
C CYS A 436 16.09 -1.08 5.13
N TYR A 437 14.89 -1.47 5.64
CA TYR A 437 14.55 -1.31 7.05
C TYR A 437 13.82 -2.51 7.63
N ARG A 438 13.86 -2.58 8.96
CA ARG A 438 13.00 -3.38 9.82
C ARG A 438 12.38 -2.49 10.88
N PHE A 439 11.05 -2.52 11.00
CA PHE A 439 10.30 -1.76 12.01
C PHE A 439 10.00 -2.65 13.22
N ASN A 440 10.39 -2.21 14.42
CA ASN A 440 10.37 -3.02 15.66
C ASN A 440 9.60 -2.33 16.78
N VAL A 441 8.42 -1.79 16.48
CA VAL A 441 7.59 -1.12 17.48
C VAL A 441 6.20 -1.72 17.51
N HIS A 442 5.75 -2.09 18.70
CA HIS A 442 4.37 -2.48 18.96
C HIS A 442 3.52 -1.21 19.14
N ALA A 443 2.52 -1.00 18.30
CA ALA A 443 1.57 0.11 18.43
C ALA A 443 0.47 -0.21 19.48
N ALA A 444 -0.13 0.82 20.06
CA ALA A 444 -1.04 0.65 21.19
C ALA A 444 -2.44 0.13 20.84
N ASP A 445 -2.78 0.08 19.56
CA ASP A 445 -4.11 -0.34 19.07
C ASP A 445 -4.22 -1.86 18.81
N VAL A 446 -3.10 -2.59 18.89
CA VAL A 446 -3.10 -4.05 18.72
C VAL A 446 -2.76 -4.76 20.03
N PRO A 447 -3.22 -6.02 20.23
CA PRO A 447 -2.84 -6.83 21.39
C PRO A 447 -1.33 -7.03 21.48
N LEU A 448 -0.77 -6.94 22.69
CA LEU A 448 0.68 -7.09 22.92
C LEU A 448 1.25 -8.38 22.32
N ILE A 449 0.52 -9.49 22.35
CA ILE A 449 0.97 -10.77 21.77
C ILE A 449 1.25 -10.72 20.28
N MET A 450 0.78 -9.69 19.56
CA MET A 450 1.00 -9.54 18.12
C MET A 450 2.36 -8.92 17.78
N GLY A 451 2.95 -8.16 18.72
CA GLY A 451 4.22 -7.47 18.50
C GLY A 451 4.15 -6.34 17.47
N ALA A 452 5.27 -6.08 16.82
CA ALA A 452 5.37 -5.20 15.66
C ALA A 452 4.80 -5.92 14.43
N THR A 453 3.48 -6.08 14.40
CA THR A 453 2.76 -6.88 13.40
C THR A 453 2.62 -6.15 12.07
N HIS A 454 2.00 -6.78 11.09
CA HIS A 454 1.74 -6.21 9.76
C HIS A 454 0.95 -4.89 9.85
N PHE A 455 1.33 -3.88 9.05
CA PHE A 455 0.66 -2.58 8.92
C PHE A 455 1.00 -1.53 10.01
N GLU A 456 1.64 -1.92 11.14
CA GLU A 456 1.83 -1.01 12.29
C GLU A 456 2.69 0.23 11.98
N GLU A 457 3.66 0.14 11.07
CA GLU A 457 4.53 1.25 10.69
C GLU A 457 3.79 2.37 9.95
N VAL A 458 2.61 2.07 9.38
CA VAL A 458 1.83 3.03 8.58
C VAL A 458 1.45 4.27 9.39
N ALA A 459 0.97 4.08 10.63
CA ALA A 459 0.64 5.20 11.51
C ALA A 459 1.86 6.12 11.77
N PHE A 460 3.06 5.54 11.85
CA PHE A 460 4.31 6.27 12.05
C PHE A 460 4.74 7.01 10.80
N VAL A 461 4.69 6.38 9.65
CA VAL A 461 5.08 6.98 8.37
C VAL A 461 4.16 8.16 8.02
N PHE A 462 2.85 8.00 8.18
CA PHE A 462 1.88 9.07 7.92
C PHE A 462 1.80 10.13 9.03
N ASN A 463 2.53 9.94 10.14
CA ASN A 463 2.46 10.77 11.34
C ASN A 463 1.01 10.94 11.84
N ASN A 464 0.26 9.85 11.82
CA ASN A 464 -1.14 9.82 12.23
C ASN A 464 -1.27 9.66 13.75
N ILE A 465 -0.77 10.64 14.49
CA ILE A 465 -0.70 10.64 15.96
C ILE A 465 -2.10 10.57 16.59
N GLU A 466 -3.09 11.16 15.93
CA GLU A 466 -4.48 11.21 16.42
C GLU A 466 -5.27 9.92 16.15
N GLY A 467 -4.71 8.98 15.37
CA GLY A 467 -5.35 7.71 15.02
C GLY A 467 -6.59 7.90 14.14
N LEU A 468 -6.54 8.82 13.18
CA LEU A 468 -7.63 9.01 12.20
C LEU A 468 -7.82 7.72 11.39
N GLY A 469 -9.08 7.28 11.24
CA GLY A 469 -9.40 6.05 10.52
C GLY A 469 -9.15 4.74 11.28
N TYR A 470 -8.57 4.78 12.48
CA TYR A 470 -8.37 3.60 13.33
C TYR A 470 -9.59 3.38 14.22
N HIS A 471 -10.42 2.41 13.88
CA HIS A 471 -11.70 2.13 14.57
C HIS A 471 -11.57 1.22 15.79
N GLY A 472 -10.50 0.41 15.86
CA GLY A 472 -10.25 -0.54 16.96
C GLY A 472 -9.44 0.02 18.13
N GLY A 473 -8.79 1.17 17.96
CA GLY A 473 -7.89 1.80 18.92
C GLY A 473 -7.06 2.88 18.25
N LYS A 474 -6.25 3.58 19.05
CA LYS A 474 -5.32 4.61 18.52
C LYS A 474 -3.88 4.12 18.67
N PRO A 475 -3.09 4.05 17.59
CA PRO A 475 -1.71 3.52 17.61
C PRO A 475 -0.78 4.17 18.65
N PHE A 476 -1.02 5.45 18.97
CA PHE A 476 -0.20 6.22 19.90
C PHE A 476 -0.85 6.43 21.30
N ALA A 477 -1.95 5.73 21.62
CA ALA A 477 -2.64 5.93 22.90
C ALA A 477 -1.77 5.46 24.09
N GLY A 478 -1.44 6.39 24.99
CA GLY A 478 -0.65 6.08 26.19
C GLY A 478 0.81 5.71 25.94
N THR A 479 1.30 5.85 24.70
CA THR A 479 2.71 5.55 24.38
C THR A 479 3.67 6.66 24.84
N PRO A 480 4.95 6.33 25.13
CA PRO A 480 5.97 7.30 25.42
C PRO A 480 6.20 8.31 24.28
N GLU A 481 6.76 9.47 24.60
CA GLU A 481 7.07 10.52 23.61
C GLU A 481 8.06 10.04 22.52
N SER A 482 8.90 9.04 22.82
CA SER A 482 9.80 8.41 21.85
C SER A 482 9.08 7.84 20.62
N TYR A 483 7.83 7.37 20.77
CA TYR A 483 6.99 6.90 19.67
C TYR A 483 6.65 8.02 18.66
N LYS A 484 6.29 9.20 19.17
CA LYS A 484 6.01 10.38 18.32
C LYS A 484 7.29 10.91 17.69
N GLN A 485 8.41 10.84 18.40
CA GLN A 485 9.73 11.21 17.84
C GLN A 485 10.14 10.27 16.72
N LEU A 486 9.94 8.96 16.87
CA LEU A 486 10.15 7.99 15.82
C LEU A 486 9.23 8.25 14.63
N SER A 487 7.94 8.47 14.86
CA SER A 487 6.98 8.82 13.80
C SER A 487 7.46 10.05 13.01
N LYS A 488 7.91 11.10 13.70
CA LYS A 488 8.46 12.30 13.05
C LYS A 488 9.73 11.99 12.25
N LEU A 489 10.61 11.12 12.75
CA LEU A 489 11.82 10.69 12.04
C LEU A 489 11.44 9.94 10.75
N MET A 490 10.60 8.91 10.84
CA MET A 490 10.16 8.11 9.69
C MET A 490 9.46 8.99 8.65
N THR A 491 8.49 9.80 9.06
CA THR A 491 7.79 10.76 8.19
C THR A 491 8.76 11.69 7.46
N SER A 492 9.81 12.15 8.15
CA SER A 492 10.84 13.01 7.55
C SER A 492 11.70 12.26 6.54
N MET A 493 12.08 11.01 6.83
CA MET A 493 12.87 10.17 5.93
C MET A 493 12.10 9.83 4.65
N TRP A 494 10.80 9.51 4.76
CA TRP A 494 9.93 9.29 3.58
C TRP A 494 9.78 10.55 2.73
N ALA A 495 9.51 11.70 3.36
CA ALA A 495 9.40 12.98 2.66
C ALA A 495 10.72 13.34 1.95
N SER A 496 11.86 13.13 2.61
CA SER A 496 13.18 13.37 2.03
C SER A 496 13.47 12.46 0.84
N PHE A 497 13.12 11.18 0.93
CA PHE A 497 13.27 10.25 -0.18
C PHE A 497 12.36 10.61 -1.37
N ILE A 498 11.10 10.95 -1.13
CA ILE A 498 10.19 11.43 -2.19
C ILE A 498 10.78 12.67 -2.88
N HIS A 499 11.40 13.56 -2.09
CA HIS A 499 11.93 14.82 -2.61
C HIS A 499 13.26 14.64 -3.34
N ASP A 500 14.24 13.92 -2.78
CA ASP A 500 15.62 13.86 -3.25
C ASP A 500 16.11 12.46 -3.61
N LEU A 501 15.32 11.40 -3.40
CA LEU A 501 15.72 9.99 -3.51
C LEU A 501 16.80 9.58 -2.48
N ASP A 502 16.96 10.38 -1.42
CA ASP A 502 17.84 10.13 -0.28
C ASP A 502 17.07 10.39 1.02
N PRO A 503 16.84 9.35 1.86
CA PRO A 503 16.06 9.49 3.10
C PRO A 503 16.79 10.36 4.16
N ASN A 504 18.08 10.63 4.01
CA ASN A 504 18.84 11.44 4.96
C ASN A 504 18.79 12.94 4.67
N SER A 505 18.34 13.31 3.48
CA SER A 505 18.36 14.69 2.99
C SER A 505 17.45 15.60 3.83
N GLY A 506 17.94 16.77 4.24
CA GLY A 506 17.16 17.78 4.98
C GLY A 506 16.84 17.44 6.43
N ILE A 507 17.33 16.32 6.96
CA ILE A 507 17.14 15.93 8.36
C ILE A 507 18.35 16.36 9.19
N HIS A 508 18.24 17.52 9.80
CA HIS A 508 19.29 18.00 10.71
C HIS A 508 19.14 17.29 12.07
N ASN A 509 20.28 16.85 12.63
CA ASN A 509 20.34 16.16 13.92
C ASN A 509 19.55 14.83 13.95
N SER A 510 19.53 14.08 12.84
CA SER A 510 19.03 12.70 12.87
C SER A 510 19.82 11.87 13.88
N PRO A 511 19.17 11.04 14.70
CA PRO A 511 19.88 10.14 15.62
C PRO A 511 20.64 9.03 14.88
N VAL A 512 20.33 8.81 13.61
CA VAL A 512 20.92 7.77 12.76
C VAL A 512 21.05 8.26 11.32
N HIS A 513 22.10 7.80 10.65
CA HIS A 513 22.24 7.92 9.20
C HIS A 513 21.82 6.59 8.56
N TRP A 514 20.93 6.64 7.57
CA TRP A 514 20.46 5.46 6.86
C TRP A 514 21.41 5.12 5.71
N ASP A 515 22.28 4.14 5.92
CA ASP A 515 23.21 3.66 4.89
C ASP A 515 22.44 2.85 3.82
N PRO A 516 22.78 2.98 2.53
CA PRO A 516 22.21 2.12 1.50
C PRO A 516 22.69 0.67 1.68
N TYR A 517 21.82 -0.27 1.31
CA TYR A 517 22.08 -1.71 1.38
C TYR A 517 23.23 -2.11 0.46
N GLY A 518 24.30 -2.63 1.04
CA GLY A 518 25.53 -2.94 0.33
C GLY A 518 25.70 -4.43 0.05
N ARG A 519 26.17 -4.79 -1.14
CA ARG A 519 26.44 -6.20 -1.49
C ARG A 519 27.45 -6.88 -0.57
N ARG A 520 28.50 -6.14 -0.13
CA ARG A 520 29.55 -6.67 0.76
C ARG A 520 29.24 -6.47 2.24
N LYS A 521 28.38 -5.53 2.55
CA LYS A 521 27.92 -5.19 3.90
C LYS A 521 26.42 -4.96 3.84
N PRO A 522 25.62 -6.05 3.82
CA PRO A 522 24.18 -5.95 3.86
C PRO A 522 23.75 -5.40 5.22
N VAL A 523 23.02 -4.29 5.23
CA VAL A 523 22.56 -3.61 6.44
C VAL A 523 21.13 -3.13 6.28
N ASP A 524 20.38 -3.15 7.38
CA ASP A 524 19.05 -2.56 7.51
C ASP A 524 19.09 -1.44 8.54
N LEU A 525 18.21 -0.47 8.40
CA LEU A 525 17.88 0.45 9.49
C LEU A 525 16.80 -0.20 10.38
N LEU A 526 17.15 -0.47 11.64
CA LEU A 526 16.16 -0.85 12.65
C LEU A 526 15.48 0.41 13.18
N PHE A 527 14.20 0.58 12.88
CA PHE A 527 13.35 1.58 13.51
C PHE A 527 12.82 1.05 14.83
N ASP A 528 13.16 1.72 15.93
CA ASP A 528 12.71 1.35 17.27
C ASP A 528 12.41 2.62 18.09
N ALA A 529 11.43 2.53 18.99
CA ALA A 529 11.03 3.62 19.88
C ALA A 529 11.47 3.37 21.33
N ASN A 530 11.85 2.13 21.68
CA ASN A 530 12.28 1.75 23.01
C ASN A 530 13.80 1.87 23.18
N VAL A 531 14.52 1.75 22.05
CA VAL A 531 15.96 2.05 21.93
C VAL A 531 16.15 3.01 20.77
N THR A 532 17.31 3.66 20.69
CA THR A 532 17.62 4.52 19.55
C THR A 532 17.67 3.71 18.26
N SER A 533 16.95 4.14 17.22
CA SER A 533 17.03 3.55 15.89
C SER A 533 18.48 3.51 15.40
N HIS A 534 18.92 2.40 14.78
CA HIS A 534 20.31 2.19 14.40
C HIS A 534 20.45 1.26 13.19
N MET A 535 21.58 1.32 12.51
CA MET A 535 21.92 0.37 11.46
C MET A 535 22.32 -0.97 12.05
N GLU A 536 21.76 -2.06 11.52
CA GLU A 536 22.11 -3.43 11.90
C GLU A 536 22.53 -4.26 10.68
N PRO A 537 23.36 -5.31 10.85
CA PRO A 537 23.58 -6.28 9.78
C PRO A 537 22.29 -7.01 9.44
N ASP A 538 21.99 -7.21 8.15
CA ASP A 538 20.82 -8.00 7.70
C ASP A 538 21.05 -9.51 7.91
N THR A 539 21.13 -9.90 9.17
CA THR A 539 21.36 -11.30 9.60
C THR A 539 20.19 -11.91 10.34
N TRP A 540 19.20 -11.10 10.68
CA TRP A 540 18.02 -11.56 11.41
C TRP A 540 17.31 -12.67 10.64
N ARG A 541 17.12 -13.85 11.27
CA ARG A 541 16.51 -15.06 10.73
C ARG A 541 17.07 -15.53 9.38
N LYS A 542 18.32 -15.14 9.06
CA LYS A 542 18.95 -15.30 7.75
C LYS A 542 18.89 -16.72 7.20
N LYS A 543 19.14 -17.75 8.03
CA LYS A 543 19.16 -19.16 7.57
C LYS A 543 17.79 -19.61 7.00
N GLY A 544 16.70 -19.24 7.65
CA GLY A 544 15.33 -19.54 7.20
C GLY A 544 14.99 -18.78 5.93
N ILE A 545 15.22 -17.47 5.94
CA ILE A 545 14.93 -16.56 4.83
C ILE A 545 15.72 -16.94 3.57
N ASP A 546 17.03 -17.20 3.68
CA ASP A 546 17.87 -17.60 2.55
C ASP A 546 17.40 -18.95 1.97
N TYR A 547 17.04 -19.90 2.84
CA TYR A 547 16.53 -21.19 2.37
C TYR A 547 15.22 -21.03 1.59
N ILE A 548 14.26 -20.26 2.09
CA ILE A 548 13.00 -19.98 1.39
C ILE A 548 13.28 -19.31 0.04
N ASN A 549 14.16 -18.31 -0.01
CA ASN A 549 14.56 -17.65 -1.26
C ASN A 549 15.24 -18.62 -2.24
N SER A 550 16.02 -19.58 -1.75
CA SER A 550 16.62 -20.64 -2.60
C SER A 550 15.60 -21.61 -3.20
N GLN A 551 14.38 -21.66 -2.63
CA GLN A 551 13.26 -22.50 -3.05
C GLN A 551 12.17 -21.68 -3.79
N ALA A 552 12.52 -20.55 -4.41
CA ALA A 552 11.57 -19.63 -5.01
C ALA A 552 10.56 -20.30 -5.96
N ASP A 553 11.01 -21.26 -6.78
CA ASP A 553 10.12 -22.02 -7.68
C ASP A 553 9.10 -22.87 -6.92
N VAL A 554 9.49 -23.48 -5.80
CA VAL A 554 8.59 -24.27 -4.94
C VAL A 554 7.52 -23.37 -4.31
N TYR A 555 7.91 -22.17 -3.93
CA TYR A 555 6.99 -21.16 -3.38
C TYR A 555 6.20 -20.39 -4.45
N GLY A 556 6.39 -20.72 -5.72
CA GLY A 556 5.66 -20.10 -6.81
C GLY A 556 6.02 -18.63 -7.08
N ARG A 557 7.26 -18.24 -6.79
CA ARG A 557 7.71 -16.83 -6.82
C ARG A 557 8.57 -16.49 -8.01
#